data_490e35dc88ff8d8c447da1699922f5ec
#
_entry.id   490e35dc88ff8d8c447da1699922f5ec
#
_cell.length_a   1.000
_cell.length_b   1.000
_cell.length_c   1.000
_cell.angle_alpha   90.00
_cell.angle_beta   90.00
_cell.angle_gamma   90.00
#
_symmetry.space_group_name_H-M   'P 1'
#
loop_
_entity.id
_entity.type
_entity.pdbx_description
1 polymer ?
#
loop_
_entity_poly.entity_id
_entity_poly.type
_entity_poly.pdbx_seq_one_letter_code
_entity_poly.pdbx_strand_id
1 'polypeptide(L)'
;MGQSEAMGRLWMTWSIDGVGSAGQNVADVEAACRALVGSVERSRRAFDTPEPWEELRAAALLLQDRILGSGRETLDQGRKWASTLSGLSILLIPRE
;
A
#
# COMPACT_ATOMS: atom_id res chain seq x y z
N MET A 1 2.22 -4.51 27.59
CA MET A 1 2.00 -4.34 27.05
C MET A 1 1.48 -3.57 26.22
N GLY A 2 1.40 -2.69 26.22
CA GLY A 2 0.78 -1.76 25.39
C GLY A 2 1.28 -1.70 24.02
N GLN A 3 2.39 -2.22 23.79
CA GLN A 3 2.94 -2.11 22.52
C GLN A 3 2.27 -2.88 21.50
N SER A 4 1.55 -3.84 21.85
CA SER A 4 0.89 -4.62 20.84
C SER A 4 -0.13 -3.79 20.12
N GLU A 5 -0.65 -2.76 20.72
CA GLU A 5 -1.64 -2.01 20.02
C GLU A 5 -1.07 -1.14 18.96
N ALA A 6 0.20 -0.83 19.00
CA ALA A 6 0.78 -0.07 17.94
C ALA A 6 0.91 -0.91 16.69
N MET A 7 0.98 -2.22 16.84
CA MET A 7 1.12 -3.07 15.70
C MET A 7 -0.21 -3.36 15.11
N GLY A 8 -0.31 -3.32 13.79
CA GLY A 8 -1.54 -3.68 13.14
C GLY A 8 -2.64 -2.65 13.29
N ARG A 9 -2.26 -1.40 13.48
CA ARG A 9 -3.24 -0.35 13.54
C ARG A 9 -4.00 -0.20 12.26
N LEU A 10 -3.40 -0.57 11.15
CA LEU A 10 -4.03 -0.53 9.84
C LEU A 10 -3.95 -1.91 9.23
N TRP A 11 -5.03 -2.31 8.58
CA TRP A 11 -5.00 -3.48 7.72
C TRP A 11 -4.79 -2.99 6.29
N MET A 12 -3.75 -3.49 5.63
CA MET A 12 -3.42 -3.08 4.27
C MET A 12 -3.58 -4.26 3.34
N THR A 13 -4.34 -4.07 2.25
CA THR A 13 -4.32 -5.02 1.15
C THR A 13 -3.88 -4.29 -0.10
N TRP A 14 -3.19 -5.00 -0.96
CA TRP A 14 -2.78 -4.46 -2.23
C TRP A 14 -2.87 -5.55 -3.28
N SER A 15 -3.05 -5.14 -4.53
CA SER A 15 -3.06 -6.08 -5.64
C SER A 15 -2.39 -5.43 -6.84
N ILE A 16 -1.73 -6.27 -7.61
CA ILE A 16 -1.07 -5.87 -8.86
C ILE A 16 -1.65 -6.75 -9.94
N ASP A 17 -2.26 -6.12 -10.95
CA ASP A 17 -2.88 -6.86 -12.05
C ASP A 17 -1.88 -7.81 -12.69
N GLY A 18 -2.28 -9.06 -12.82
CA GLY A 18 -1.43 -10.06 -13.47
C GLY A 18 -0.30 -10.59 -12.62
N VAL A 19 -0.14 -10.10 -11.39
CA VAL A 19 0.94 -10.54 -10.51
C VAL A 19 0.40 -11.21 -9.26
N GLY A 20 -0.49 -10.53 -8.53
CA GLY A 20 -1.05 -11.13 -7.33
C GLY A 20 -1.50 -10.08 -6.34
N SER A 21 -1.88 -10.54 -5.16
CA SER A 21 -2.35 -9.67 -4.10
C SER A 21 -1.88 -10.20 -2.77
N ALA A 22 -1.88 -9.33 -1.76
CA ALA A 22 -1.50 -9.70 -0.41
C ALA A 22 -2.11 -8.73 0.58
N GLY A 23 -2.11 -9.13 1.85
CA GLY A 23 -2.59 -8.27 2.91
C GLY A 23 -1.71 -8.44 4.13
N GLN A 24 -1.62 -7.39 4.92
CA GLN A 24 -0.84 -7.43 6.16
C GLN A 24 -1.25 -6.29 7.06
N ASN A 25 -0.95 -6.45 8.33
CA ASN A 25 -1.11 -5.36 9.28
C ASN A 25 0.11 -4.45 9.22
N VAL A 26 -0.12 -3.15 9.28
CA VAL A 26 0.97 -2.18 9.33
C VAL A 26 0.70 -1.21 10.47
N ALA A 27 1.75 -0.64 11.02
CA ALA A 27 1.63 0.21 12.20
C ALA A 27 0.99 1.55 11.88
N ASP A 28 1.32 2.13 10.73
CA ASP A 28 0.87 3.47 10.38
C ASP A 28 0.98 3.65 8.87
N VAL A 29 0.65 4.87 8.40
CA VAL A 29 0.67 5.14 6.96
C VAL A 29 2.08 5.09 6.39
N GLU A 30 3.08 5.48 7.17
CA GLU A 30 4.46 5.40 6.70
C GLU A 30 4.87 3.95 6.47
N ALA A 31 4.49 3.07 7.39
CA ALA A 31 4.76 1.65 7.22
C ALA A 31 4.02 1.08 6.02
N ALA A 32 2.79 1.56 5.77
CA ALA A 32 2.03 1.13 4.60
C ALA A 32 2.77 1.52 3.32
N CYS A 33 3.31 2.73 3.27
CA CYS A 33 4.06 3.18 2.11
C CYS A 33 5.29 2.31 1.87
N ARG A 34 6.03 2.00 2.93
CA ARG A 34 7.21 1.15 2.80
C ARG A 34 6.84 -0.24 2.31
N ALA A 35 5.74 -0.79 2.83
CA ALA A 35 5.30 -2.11 2.43
C ALA A 35 4.88 -2.12 0.96
N LEU A 36 4.18 -1.08 0.51
CA LEU A 36 3.73 -0.99 -0.87
C LEU A 36 4.92 -0.91 -1.82
N VAL A 37 5.84 0.01 -1.56
CA VAL A 37 7.00 0.20 -2.43
C VAL A 37 7.87 -1.06 -2.42
N GLY A 38 8.05 -1.67 -1.24
CA GLY A 38 8.82 -2.90 -1.14
C GLY A 38 8.21 -4.04 -1.91
N SER A 39 6.87 -4.14 -1.89
CA SER A 39 6.18 -5.18 -2.66
C SER A 39 6.37 -4.98 -4.15
N VAL A 40 6.29 -3.74 -4.62
CA VAL A 40 6.49 -3.45 -6.02
C VAL A 40 7.94 -3.75 -6.43
N GLU A 41 8.90 -3.40 -5.59
CA GLU A 41 10.29 -3.69 -5.88
C GLU A 41 10.52 -5.21 -6.02
N ARG A 42 9.91 -5.99 -5.14
CA ARG A 42 10.08 -7.43 -5.18
C ARG A 42 9.35 -8.06 -6.36
N SER A 43 8.38 -7.38 -6.94
CA SER A 43 7.60 -7.94 -8.05
C SER A 43 8.30 -7.80 -9.40
N ARG A 44 9.47 -7.20 -9.43
CA ARG A 44 10.14 -6.96 -10.71
C ARG A 44 10.32 -8.23 -11.54
N ARG A 45 10.57 -9.34 -10.87
CA ARG A 45 10.80 -10.61 -11.56
C ARG A 45 9.57 -11.12 -12.29
N ALA A 46 8.39 -10.62 -11.95
CA ALA A 46 7.17 -11.05 -12.60
C ALA A 46 6.99 -10.42 -13.98
N PHE A 47 7.87 -9.49 -14.35
CA PHE A 47 7.74 -8.75 -15.60
C PHE A 47 8.86 -9.15 -16.56
N ASP A 48 8.47 -9.44 -17.81
CA ASP A 48 9.45 -9.84 -18.83
C ASP A 48 10.29 -8.67 -19.30
N THR A 49 9.73 -7.48 -19.31
CA THR A 49 10.43 -6.28 -19.75
C THR A 49 10.38 -5.24 -18.65
N PRO A 50 11.33 -4.28 -18.64
CA PRO A 50 11.37 -3.30 -17.55
C PRO A 50 10.26 -2.25 -17.62
N GLU A 51 9.72 -1.96 -18.80
CA GLU A 51 8.80 -0.83 -18.93
C GLU A 51 7.52 -0.98 -18.13
N PRO A 52 6.81 -2.10 -18.18
CA PRO A 52 5.60 -2.22 -17.36
C PRO A 52 5.91 -2.15 -15.87
N TRP A 53 7.06 -2.68 -15.45
CA TRP A 53 7.42 -2.61 -14.04
C TRP A 53 7.76 -1.18 -13.63
N GLU A 54 8.41 -0.42 -14.52
CA GLU A 54 8.72 0.96 -14.22
C GLU A 54 7.46 1.80 -14.08
N GLU A 55 6.44 1.52 -14.90
CA GLU A 55 5.16 2.19 -14.75
C GLU A 55 4.51 1.85 -13.42
N LEU A 56 4.61 0.59 -13.02
CA LEU A 56 4.07 0.17 -11.74
C LEU A 56 4.78 0.87 -10.59
N ARG A 57 6.11 0.96 -10.69
CA ARG A 57 6.89 1.63 -9.67
C ARG A 57 6.52 3.11 -9.56
N ALA A 58 6.35 3.77 -10.70
CA ALA A 58 5.92 5.16 -10.69
C ALA A 58 4.54 5.30 -10.05
N ALA A 59 3.63 4.36 -10.35
CA ALA A 59 2.30 4.38 -9.74
C ALA A 59 2.40 4.21 -8.22
N ALA A 60 3.30 3.35 -7.76
CA ALA A 60 3.47 3.14 -6.33
C ALA A 60 3.93 4.42 -5.63
N LEU A 61 4.83 5.16 -6.26
CA LEU A 61 5.31 6.42 -5.68
C LEU A 61 4.20 7.46 -5.64
N LEU A 62 3.34 7.50 -6.65
CA LEU A 62 2.20 8.42 -6.64
C LEU A 62 1.18 8.01 -5.58
N LEU A 63 0.94 6.71 -5.44
CA LEU A 63 0.04 6.25 -4.40
C LEU A 63 0.59 6.54 -3.02
N GLN A 64 1.90 6.47 -2.85
CA GLN A 64 2.53 6.84 -1.59
C GLN A 64 2.18 8.27 -1.22
N ASP A 65 2.27 9.20 -2.18
CA ASP A 65 1.89 10.58 -1.92
C ASP A 65 0.43 10.69 -1.51
N ARG A 66 -0.45 9.94 -2.18
CA ARG A 66 -1.87 9.95 -1.84
C ARG A 66 -2.12 9.38 -0.46
N ILE A 67 -1.42 8.33 -0.08
CA ILE A 67 -1.55 7.73 1.25
C ILE A 67 -1.18 8.76 2.31
N LEU A 68 -0.07 9.47 2.11
CA LEU A 68 0.41 10.43 3.11
C LEU A 68 -0.43 11.69 3.15
N GLY A 69 -1.19 11.96 2.08
CA GLY A 69 -2.11 13.11 2.04
C GLY A 69 -3.52 12.69 2.42
N SER A 70 -4.36 12.47 1.42
CA SER A 70 -5.77 12.18 1.67
C SER A 70 -5.97 10.86 2.41
N GLY A 71 -5.07 9.89 2.21
CA GLY A 71 -5.16 8.64 2.94
C GLY A 71 -5.04 8.86 4.44
N ARG A 72 -4.02 9.61 4.84
CA ARG A 72 -3.81 9.90 6.26
C ARG A 72 -5.03 10.60 6.85
N GLU A 73 -5.57 11.59 6.14
CA GLU A 73 -6.73 12.32 6.63
C GLU A 73 -7.94 11.42 6.80
N THR A 74 -8.19 10.57 5.81
CA THR A 74 -9.34 9.67 5.85
C THR A 74 -9.22 8.67 6.99
N LEU A 75 -8.03 8.11 7.16
CA LEU A 75 -7.78 7.12 8.20
C LEU A 75 -7.85 7.75 9.58
N ASP A 76 -7.43 9.00 9.73
CA ASP A 76 -7.53 9.70 11.01
C ASP A 76 -8.98 9.91 11.41
N GLN A 77 -9.89 9.92 10.43
CA GLN A 77 -11.32 10.02 10.71
C GLN A 77 -11.95 8.66 11.00
N GLY A 78 -11.14 7.60 11.05
CA GLY A 78 -11.64 6.27 11.31
C GLY A 78 -12.25 5.58 10.11
N ARG A 79 -11.99 6.08 8.91
CA ARG A 79 -12.61 5.56 7.69
C ARG A 79 -11.58 4.87 6.81
N LYS A 80 -12.01 3.86 6.08
CA LYS A 80 -11.12 3.16 5.15
C LYS A 80 -10.81 4.05 3.95
N TRP A 81 -9.67 3.79 3.33
CA TRP A 81 -9.21 4.55 2.19
C TRP A 81 -8.70 3.59 1.12
N ALA A 82 -9.03 3.86 -0.13
CA ALA A 82 -8.60 3.00 -1.24
C ALA A 82 -8.25 3.86 -2.43
N SER A 83 -7.35 3.33 -3.25
CA SER A 83 -6.97 4.00 -4.49
C SER A 83 -6.42 2.99 -5.47
N THR A 84 -6.57 3.29 -6.76
CA THR A 84 -6.08 2.43 -7.83
C THR A 84 -5.41 3.30 -8.87
N LEU A 85 -4.28 2.81 -9.38
CA LEU A 85 -3.53 3.56 -10.38
C LEU A 85 -2.68 2.56 -11.18
N SER A 86 -2.85 2.55 -12.50
CA SER A 86 -2.02 1.75 -13.40
C SER A 86 -1.95 0.27 -13.01
N GLY A 87 -3.09 -0.31 -12.64
CA GLY A 87 -3.14 -1.72 -12.29
C GLY A 87 -2.68 -2.04 -10.88
N LEU A 88 -2.33 -1.03 -10.09
CA LEU A 88 -1.95 -1.21 -8.70
C LEU A 88 -3.08 -0.66 -7.83
N SER A 89 -3.63 -1.51 -6.97
CA SER A 89 -4.71 -1.13 -6.07
C SER A 89 -4.26 -1.27 -4.63
N ILE A 90 -4.72 -0.36 -3.78
CA ILE A 90 -4.42 -0.42 -2.36
C ILE A 90 -5.66 -0.08 -1.56
N LEU A 91 -5.85 -0.78 -0.46
CA LEU A 91 -6.93 -0.52 0.48
C LEU A 91 -6.34 -0.49 1.87
N LEU A 92 -6.64 0.54 2.62
CA LEU A 92 -6.21 0.68 4.01
C LEU A 92 -7.45 0.78 4.88
N ILE A 93 -7.50 -0.05 5.92
CA ILE A 93 -8.63 -0.10 6.85
C ILE A 93 -8.09 0.14 8.25
N PRO A 94 -8.61 1.17 8.94
CA PRO A 94 -8.16 1.40 10.32
C PRO A 94 -8.61 0.28 11.23
N ARG A 95 -7.73 -0.13 12.14
CA ARG A 95 -8.02 -1.19 13.10
C ARG A 95 -7.86 -0.64 14.50
N GLU A 96 -8.69 -1.13 15.37
CA GLU A 96 -8.64 -0.65 16.75
C GLU A 96 -7.62 -1.37 17.56
#